data_199f2ba64e630ca9ce5ffd4d7e481d89
#
_entry.id   199f2ba64e630ca9ce5ffd4d7e481d89
#
_cell.length_a   1.000
_cell.length_b   1.000
_cell.length_c   1.000
_cell.angle_alpha   90.00
_cell.angle_beta   90.00
_cell.angle_gamma   90.00
#
_symmetry.space_group_name_H-M   'P 1'
#
loop_
_entity.id
_entity.type
_entity.pdbx_description
1 polymer ?
#
loop_
_entity_poly.entity_id
_entity_poly.type
_entity_poly.pdbx_seq_one_letter_code
_entity_poly.pdbx_strand_id
1 'polypeptide(L)'
;AFAYLGLLRISSKAALSRRWAGQRGNTVELTEFSSAEQFLFCYGEQSDYDILLLDIEMGQMDGVQLAKQLRQKNETIQIVFVTGYSDYISEGYEVAALHYLMKPVREEKFFSVLDRAADKLRKNERTLTLECAGEVVRVPLYQIRYVDVQHNYATVHAKADYTVKKTLAEIEKSLDDRFYRVGRSAIVNLSCIARVTRSDIFLNEGDRIPLPRGAYEGVNRAIIQRG
;
A
#
# COMPACT_ATOMS: atom_id res chain seq x y z
N ALA A 1 -8.04 -5.11 0.79
CA ALA A 1 -6.91 -4.21 1.02
C ALA A 1 -5.79 -4.58 0.05
N PHE A 2 -5.08 -3.60 -0.44
CA PHE A 2 -3.89 -3.75 -1.26
C PHE A 2 -2.67 -3.54 -0.35
N ALA A 3 -1.63 -4.38 -0.46
CA ALA A 3 -0.43 -4.25 0.34
C ALA A 3 0.81 -4.59 -0.50
N TYR A 4 1.86 -3.78 -0.38
CA TYR A 4 3.18 -4.05 -0.92
C TYR A 4 4.01 -4.84 0.09
N LEU A 5 4.41 -6.04 -0.26
CA LEU A 5 5.12 -6.98 0.60
C LEU A 5 6.52 -7.24 0.09
N GLY A 6 7.52 -6.81 0.83
CA GLY A 6 8.92 -7.15 0.58
C GLY A 6 9.31 -8.47 1.27
N LEU A 7 10.00 -9.36 0.55
CA LEU A 7 10.51 -10.64 1.05
C LEU A 7 12.04 -10.65 0.96
N LEU A 8 12.73 -10.63 2.09
CA LEU A 8 14.20 -10.71 2.12
C LEU A 8 14.65 -12.10 2.53
N ARG A 9 15.28 -12.82 1.58
CA ARG A 9 15.79 -14.21 1.72
C ARG A 9 14.76 -15.22 2.20
N ILE A 10 13.47 -14.96 2.01
CA ILE A 10 12.37 -15.84 2.39
C ILE A 10 11.39 -16.08 1.23
N SER A 11 11.90 -16.18 0.00
CA SER A 11 11.14 -16.44 -1.24
C SER A 11 10.20 -17.65 -1.13
N SER A 12 10.55 -18.64 -0.29
CA SER A 12 9.67 -19.78 0.00
C SER A 12 8.32 -19.38 0.61
N LYS A 13 8.15 -18.15 1.10
CA LYS A 13 6.90 -17.62 1.65
C LYS A 13 6.06 -16.85 0.64
N ALA A 14 6.56 -16.60 -0.58
CA ALA A 14 5.80 -15.89 -1.60
C ALA A 14 4.47 -16.60 -1.94
N ALA A 15 4.50 -17.93 -2.11
CA ALA A 15 3.29 -18.71 -2.37
C ALA A 15 2.28 -18.64 -1.21
N LEU A 16 2.76 -18.69 0.05
CA LEU A 16 1.92 -18.54 1.24
C LEU A 16 1.30 -17.15 1.32
N SER A 17 2.06 -16.10 1.01
CA SER A 17 1.57 -14.72 1.02
C SER A 17 0.46 -14.50 -0.03
N ARG A 18 0.63 -15.03 -1.25
CA ARG A 18 -0.42 -14.98 -2.29
C ARG A 18 -1.67 -15.75 -1.86
N ARG A 19 -1.50 -16.94 -1.25
CA ARG A 19 -2.63 -17.74 -0.76
C ARG A 19 -3.37 -17.05 0.37
N TRP A 20 -2.67 -16.45 1.33
CA TRP A 20 -3.26 -15.61 2.38
C TRP A 20 -4.08 -14.47 1.79
N ALA A 21 -3.53 -13.74 0.82
CA ALA A 21 -4.22 -12.62 0.18
C ALA A 21 -5.51 -13.08 -0.50
N GLY A 22 -5.46 -14.15 -1.29
CA GLY A 22 -6.64 -14.72 -1.96
C GLY A 22 -7.74 -15.16 -0.99
N GLN A 23 -7.38 -15.82 0.13
CA GLN A 23 -8.35 -16.26 1.14
C GLN A 23 -9.00 -15.10 1.90
N ARG A 24 -8.36 -13.95 1.99
CA ARG A 24 -8.84 -12.76 2.71
C ARG A 24 -9.47 -11.70 1.80
N GLY A 25 -9.55 -11.95 0.49
CA GLY A 25 -9.99 -10.95 -0.48
C GLY A 25 -9.09 -9.72 -0.52
N ASN A 26 -7.79 -9.90 -0.20
CA ASN A 26 -6.77 -8.86 -0.29
C ASN A 26 -6.00 -9.00 -1.60
N THR A 27 -5.46 -7.91 -2.12
CA THR A 27 -4.47 -7.91 -3.19
C THR A 27 -3.10 -7.64 -2.58
N VAL A 28 -2.10 -8.42 -2.97
CA VAL A 28 -0.72 -8.31 -2.49
C VAL A 28 0.21 -8.24 -3.69
N GLU A 29 1.03 -7.20 -3.74
CA GLU A 29 2.18 -7.13 -4.63
C GLU A 29 3.42 -7.59 -3.85
N LEU A 30 4.17 -8.54 -4.43
CA LEU A 30 5.29 -9.19 -3.77
C LEU A 30 6.57 -8.86 -4.53
N THR A 31 7.55 -8.33 -3.81
CA THR A 31 8.91 -8.15 -4.30
C THR A 31 9.88 -8.96 -3.45
N GLU A 32 10.76 -9.70 -4.09
CA GLU A 32 11.74 -10.57 -3.44
C GLU A 32 13.14 -9.97 -3.56
N PHE A 33 13.88 -9.98 -2.46
CA PHE A 33 15.23 -9.46 -2.38
C PHE A 33 16.18 -10.52 -1.85
N SER A 34 17.37 -10.61 -2.44
CA SER A 34 18.42 -11.56 -2.07
C SER A 34 19.27 -11.08 -0.89
N SER A 35 19.30 -9.77 -0.63
CA SER A 35 20.08 -9.17 0.47
C SER A 35 19.49 -7.85 0.97
N ALA A 36 19.95 -7.39 2.12
CA ALA A 36 19.60 -6.11 2.70
C ALA A 36 20.06 -4.93 1.81
N GLU A 37 21.23 -5.06 1.21
CA GLU A 37 21.81 -4.03 0.32
C GLU A 37 20.97 -3.87 -0.94
N GLN A 38 20.52 -4.98 -1.55
CA GLN A 38 19.62 -4.93 -2.70
C GLN A 38 18.32 -4.24 -2.34
N PHE A 39 17.74 -4.57 -1.20
CA PHE A 39 16.53 -3.91 -0.72
C PHE A 39 16.74 -2.40 -0.54
N LEU A 40 17.82 -1.98 0.15
CA LEU A 40 18.09 -0.56 0.41
C LEU A 40 18.32 0.24 -0.87
N PHE A 41 18.94 -0.37 -1.88
CA PHE A 41 19.11 0.25 -3.19
C PHE A 41 17.74 0.54 -3.85
N CYS A 42 16.86 -0.46 -3.90
CA CYS A 42 15.52 -0.30 -4.47
C CYS A 42 14.61 0.60 -3.61
N TYR A 43 14.73 0.52 -2.28
CA TYR A 43 13.92 1.28 -1.33
C TYR A 43 14.15 2.80 -1.44
N GLY A 44 15.34 3.24 -1.86
CA GLY A 44 15.65 4.65 -2.10
C GLY A 44 14.88 5.24 -3.29
N GLU A 45 14.46 4.40 -4.25
CA GLU A 45 13.72 4.78 -5.45
C GLU A 45 12.21 4.49 -5.35
N GLN A 46 11.84 3.48 -4.56
CA GLN A 46 10.44 3.02 -4.37
C GLN A 46 10.20 2.75 -2.88
N SER A 47 9.65 3.72 -2.16
CA SER A 47 9.54 3.64 -0.69
C SER A 47 8.23 3.02 -0.16
N ASP A 48 7.44 2.35 -0.99
CA ASP A 48 6.04 2.02 -0.68
C ASP A 48 5.80 0.58 -0.19
N TYR A 49 6.72 0.00 0.59
CA TYR A 49 6.44 -1.29 1.23
C TYR A 49 5.63 -1.11 2.52
N ASP A 50 4.50 -1.83 2.61
CA ASP A 50 3.63 -1.85 3.79
C ASP A 50 4.09 -2.88 4.82
N ILE A 51 4.52 -4.05 4.34
CA ILE A 51 4.96 -5.16 5.19
C ILE A 51 6.32 -5.65 4.68
N LEU A 52 7.24 -5.89 5.59
CA LEU A 52 8.55 -6.43 5.30
C LEU A 52 8.77 -7.70 6.10
N LEU A 53 8.95 -8.82 5.38
CA LEU A 53 9.33 -10.09 5.98
C LEU A 53 10.84 -10.24 5.85
N LEU A 54 11.55 -10.28 6.96
CA LEU A 54 13.01 -10.29 7.03
C LEU A 54 13.54 -11.60 7.60
N ASP A 55 14.47 -12.25 6.90
CA ASP A 55 15.38 -13.16 7.59
C ASP A 55 16.40 -12.33 8.40
N ILE A 56 16.79 -12.82 9.56
CA ILE A 56 17.85 -12.16 10.34
C ILE A 56 19.20 -12.42 9.71
N GLU A 57 19.47 -13.66 9.29
CA GLU A 57 20.74 -14.01 8.66
C GLU A 57 20.74 -13.69 7.16
N MET A 58 21.27 -12.53 6.78
CA MET A 58 21.26 -12.06 5.39
C MET A 58 22.65 -11.71 4.79
N GLY A 59 23.72 -12.11 5.40
CA GLY A 59 25.07 -11.85 4.88
C GLY A 59 25.80 -10.72 5.60
N GLN A 60 26.28 -9.68 4.89
CA GLN A 60 27.07 -8.60 5.50
C GLN A 60 26.24 -7.71 6.44
N MET A 61 25.03 -7.37 6.01
CA MET A 61 24.05 -6.66 6.85
C MET A 61 22.98 -7.67 7.29
N ASP A 62 22.75 -7.79 8.59
CA ASP A 62 21.69 -8.61 9.12
C ASP A 62 20.32 -7.93 9.09
N GLY A 63 19.24 -8.71 9.31
CA GLY A 63 17.89 -8.20 9.27
C GLY A 63 17.57 -7.18 10.35
N VAL A 64 18.23 -7.24 11.50
CA VAL A 64 18.03 -6.29 12.61
C VAL A 64 18.67 -4.95 12.28
N GLN A 65 19.89 -4.97 11.75
CA GLN A 65 20.57 -3.75 11.28
C GLN A 65 19.76 -3.03 10.20
N LEU A 66 19.23 -3.80 9.23
CA LEU A 66 18.32 -3.25 8.20
C LEU A 66 17.08 -2.62 8.83
N ALA A 67 16.43 -3.32 9.76
CA ALA A 67 15.24 -2.82 10.44
C ALA A 67 15.52 -1.53 11.23
N LYS A 68 16.68 -1.42 11.91
CA LYS A 68 17.11 -0.20 12.60
C LYS A 68 17.27 0.99 11.63
N GLN A 69 17.89 0.77 10.48
CA GLN A 69 18.03 1.82 9.45
C GLN A 69 16.67 2.25 8.88
N LEU A 70 15.77 1.30 8.63
CA LEU A 70 14.44 1.60 8.13
C LEU A 70 13.62 2.42 9.13
N ARG A 71 13.67 2.08 10.42
CA ARG A 71 12.93 2.82 11.45
C ARG A 71 13.33 4.29 11.55
N GLN A 72 14.56 4.65 11.22
CA GLN A 72 14.98 6.06 11.17
C GLN A 72 14.25 6.88 10.08
N LYS A 73 13.72 6.20 9.03
CA LYS A 73 13.09 6.85 7.88
C LYS A 73 11.60 6.53 7.77
N ASN A 74 11.14 5.41 8.29
CA ASN A 74 9.76 4.92 8.14
C ASN A 74 9.30 4.19 9.40
N GLU A 75 8.38 4.80 10.14
CA GLU A 75 7.77 4.23 11.34
C GLU A 75 6.55 3.35 11.04
N THR A 76 5.98 3.45 9.84
CA THR A 76 4.69 2.84 9.49
C THR A 76 4.80 1.43 8.92
N ILE A 77 5.91 1.10 8.25
CA ILE A 77 6.16 -0.23 7.67
C ILE A 77 6.09 -1.31 8.75
N GLN A 78 5.35 -2.39 8.48
CA GLN A 78 5.21 -3.49 9.41
C GLN A 78 6.34 -4.50 9.20
N ILE A 79 7.24 -4.62 10.18
CA ILE A 79 8.39 -5.54 10.11
C ILE A 79 8.05 -6.84 10.83
N VAL A 80 8.26 -7.96 10.14
CA VAL A 80 8.12 -9.32 10.67
C VAL A 80 9.40 -10.08 10.42
N PHE A 81 10.05 -10.54 11.47
CA PHE A 81 11.22 -11.40 11.33
C PHE A 81 10.81 -12.86 11.14
N VAL A 82 11.53 -13.56 10.24
CA VAL A 82 11.35 -14.99 9.97
C VAL A 82 12.72 -15.65 10.10
N THR A 83 13.02 -16.23 11.26
CA THR A 83 14.38 -16.69 11.61
C THR A 83 14.40 -18.07 12.25
N GLY A 84 15.53 -18.74 12.18
CA GLY A 84 15.81 -19.96 12.94
C GLY A 84 16.35 -19.73 14.36
N TYR A 85 16.64 -18.46 14.74
CA TYR A 85 17.35 -18.12 15.97
C TYR A 85 16.43 -17.35 16.93
N SER A 86 16.39 -17.81 18.18
CA SER A 86 15.59 -17.17 19.25
C SER A 86 16.28 -15.98 19.93
N ASP A 87 17.62 -15.89 19.80
CA ASP A 87 18.41 -14.96 20.61
C ASP A 87 18.23 -13.49 20.25
N TYR A 88 17.74 -13.22 19.03
CA TYR A 88 17.47 -11.88 18.51
C TYR A 88 16.10 -11.29 18.89
N ILE A 89 15.29 -12.00 19.66
CA ILE A 89 13.95 -11.53 20.05
C ILE A 89 14.02 -10.23 20.87
N SER A 90 15.06 -10.08 21.72
CA SER A 90 15.26 -8.87 22.53
C SER A 90 15.56 -7.62 21.67
N GLU A 91 16.33 -7.76 20.60
CA GLU A 91 16.68 -6.64 19.71
C GLU A 91 15.49 -6.15 18.87
N GLY A 92 14.49 -6.97 18.66
CA GLY A 92 13.30 -6.60 17.91
C GLY A 92 12.39 -5.63 18.64
N TYR A 93 12.50 -5.52 19.95
CA TYR A 93 11.77 -4.46 20.67
C TYR A 93 12.29 -3.07 20.28
N GLU A 94 13.58 -2.93 20.01
CA GLU A 94 14.18 -1.65 19.60
C GLU A 94 13.68 -1.15 18.24
N VAL A 95 13.33 -2.07 17.34
CA VAL A 95 12.82 -1.75 16.00
C VAL A 95 11.30 -1.79 15.89
N ALA A 96 10.58 -1.97 16.99
CA ALA A 96 9.13 -2.11 17.03
C ALA A 96 8.62 -3.13 15.99
N ALA A 97 9.29 -4.30 15.92
CA ALA A 97 8.86 -5.38 15.04
C ALA A 97 7.45 -5.86 15.41
N LEU A 98 6.63 -6.13 14.42
CA LEU A 98 5.26 -6.61 14.62
C LEU A 98 5.26 -8.02 15.22
N HIS A 99 6.17 -8.88 14.74
CA HIS A 99 6.26 -10.27 15.21
C HIS A 99 7.57 -10.96 14.80
N TYR A 100 7.85 -12.07 15.50
CA TYR A 100 8.90 -13.04 15.17
C TYR A 100 8.26 -14.37 14.81
N LEU A 101 8.62 -14.91 13.66
CA LEU A 101 8.22 -16.22 13.19
C LEU A 101 9.43 -17.15 13.21
N MET A 102 9.40 -18.14 14.08
CA MET A 102 10.44 -19.16 14.15
C MET A 102 10.31 -20.17 13.00
N LYS A 103 11.40 -20.47 12.32
CA LYS A 103 11.50 -21.56 11.34
C LYS A 103 11.51 -22.93 12.06
N PRO A 104 10.75 -23.94 11.59
CA PRO A 104 9.85 -23.95 10.45
C PRO A 104 8.52 -23.21 10.72
N VAL A 105 8.14 -22.29 9.83
CA VAL A 105 6.95 -21.46 10.01
C VAL A 105 5.69 -22.25 9.65
N ARG A 106 4.77 -22.40 10.60
CA ARG A 106 3.44 -22.99 10.36
C ARG A 106 2.56 -21.98 9.66
N GLU A 107 1.75 -22.47 8.71
CA GLU A 107 0.89 -21.64 7.88
C GLU A 107 -0.11 -20.80 8.69
N GLU A 108 -0.79 -21.42 9.67
CA GLU A 108 -1.78 -20.72 10.49
C GLU A 108 -1.14 -19.54 11.24
N LYS A 109 0.08 -19.74 11.75
CA LYS A 109 0.82 -18.70 12.46
C LYS A 109 1.25 -17.58 11.49
N PHE A 110 1.69 -17.95 10.30
CA PHE A 110 2.05 -17.00 9.25
C PHE A 110 0.87 -16.12 8.86
N PHE A 111 -0.29 -16.73 8.59
CA PHE A 111 -1.52 -16.03 8.25
C PHE A 111 -2.00 -15.11 9.39
N SER A 112 -1.98 -15.59 10.63
CA SER A 112 -2.33 -14.79 11.80
C SER A 112 -1.46 -13.52 11.93
N VAL A 113 -0.17 -13.62 11.61
CA VAL A 113 0.75 -12.47 11.67
C VAL A 113 0.47 -11.49 10.53
N LEU A 114 0.21 -11.97 9.32
CA LEU A 114 -0.19 -11.12 8.20
C LEU A 114 -1.56 -10.45 8.43
N ASP A 115 -2.51 -11.15 9.06
CA ASP A 115 -3.79 -10.55 9.48
C ASP A 115 -3.56 -9.38 10.45
N ARG A 116 -2.67 -9.56 11.46
CA ARG A 116 -2.31 -8.48 12.38
C ARG A 116 -1.61 -7.31 11.68
N ALA A 117 -0.74 -7.58 10.72
CA ALA A 117 -0.08 -6.54 9.93
C ALA A 117 -1.12 -5.73 9.14
N ALA A 118 -2.02 -6.41 8.43
CA ALA A 118 -3.08 -5.78 7.67
C ALA A 118 -4.05 -4.97 8.56
N ASP A 119 -4.37 -5.46 9.78
CA ASP A 119 -5.20 -4.73 10.73
C ASP A 119 -4.51 -3.45 11.24
N LYS A 120 -3.20 -3.52 11.49
CA LYS A 120 -2.43 -2.36 11.93
C LYS A 120 -2.30 -1.31 10.82
N LEU A 121 -2.08 -1.74 9.58
CA LEU A 121 -2.09 -0.87 8.41
C LEU A 121 -3.46 -0.20 8.23
N ARG A 122 -4.55 -0.96 8.36
CA ARG A 122 -5.92 -0.41 8.28
C ARG A 122 -6.22 0.62 9.38
N LYS A 123 -5.72 0.41 10.60
CA LYS A 123 -5.89 1.37 11.72
C LYS A 123 -5.11 2.67 11.50
N ASN A 124 -3.95 2.58 10.86
CA ASN A 124 -3.10 3.73 10.54
C ASN A 124 -3.47 4.38 9.20
N GLU A 125 -4.43 3.81 8.45
CA GLU A 125 -4.84 4.31 7.16
C GLU A 125 -5.45 5.70 7.27
N ARG A 126 -4.97 6.60 6.42
CA ARG A 126 -5.56 7.94 6.28
C ARG A 126 -6.99 7.83 5.78
N THR A 127 -7.85 8.66 6.33
CA THR A 127 -9.26 8.71 5.93
C THR A 127 -9.61 10.09 5.39
N LEU A 128 -10.44 10.12 4.34
CA LEU A 128 -11.10 11.32 3.90
C LEU A 128 -12.39 11.50 4.71
N THR A 129 -12.50 12.62 5.42
CA THR A 129 -13.71 12.97 6.17
C THR A 129 -14.65 13.80 5.28
N LEU A 130 -15.87 13.35 5.12
CA LEU A 130 -16.91 13.96 4.31
C LEU A 130 -18.16 14.25 5.15
N GLU A 131 -18.81 15.37 4.88
CA GLU A 131 -20.13 15.69 5.43
C GLU A 131 -21.17 15.46 4.34
N CYS A 132 -21.94 14.38 4.46
CA CYS A 132 -22.93 13.95 3.49
C CYS A 132 -24.32 13.92 4.16
N ALA A 133 -25.28 14.64 3.62
CA ALA A 133 -26.68 14.60 4.08
C ALA A 133 -26.87 14.75 5.60
N GLY A 134 -26.01 15.55 6.26
CA GLY A 134 -26.06 15.77 7.72
C GLY A 134 -25.31 14.74 8.56
N GLU A 135 -24.62 13.81 7.94
CA GLU A 135 -23.77 12.82 8.59
C GLU A 135 -22.29 13.05 8.27
N VAL A 136 -21.41 12.72 9.22
CA VAL A 136 -19.95 12.73 9.02
C VAL A 136 -19.49 11.31 8.69
N VAL A 137 -19.00 11.12 7.46
CA VAL A 137 -18.49 9.83 6.98
C VAL A 137 -16.96 9.89 6.88
N ARG A 138 -16.29 8.85 7.37
CA ARG A 138 -14.83 8.68 7.23
C ARG A 138 -14.56 7.56 6.24
N VAL A 139 -14.06 7.91 5.05
CA VAL A 139 -13.75 6.97 3.97
C VAL A 139 -12.25 6.72 3.96
N PRO A 140 -11.79 5.47 4.21
CA PRO A 140 -10.37 5.13 4.10
C PRO A 140 -9.88 5.38 2.67
N LEU A 141 -8.69 6.00 2.53
CA LEU A 141 -8.18 6.39 1.21
C LEU A 141 -8.00 5.18 0.28
N TYR A 142 -7.60 4.02 0.81
CA TYR A 142 -7.44 2.81 -0.01
C TYR A 142 -8.75 2.29 -0.63
N GLN A 143 -9.92 2.71 -0.12
CA GLN A 143 -11.22 2.34 -0.68
C GLN A 143 -11.66 3.27 -1.80
N ILE A 144 -11.03 4.44 -1.93
CA ILE A 144 -11.40 5.43 -2.94
C ILE A 144 -10.75 5.05 -4.26
N ARG A 145 -11.58 4.79 -5.27
CA ARG A 145 -11.16 4.49 -6.64
C ARG A 145 -10.88 5.75 -7.43
N TYR A 146 -11.80 6.69 -7.38
CA TYR A 146 -11.67 8.00 -8.01
C TYR A 146 -12.65 8.99 -7.39
N VAL A 147 -12.45 10.26 -7.70
CA VAL A 147 -13.36 11.36 -7.37
C VAL A 147 -13.66 12.09 -8.66
N ASP A 148 -14.91 12.35 -8.95
CA ASP A 148 -15.31 13.23 -10.04
C ASP A 148 -16.09 14.44 -9.53
N VAL A 149 -16.28 15.43 -10.42
CA VAL A 149 -17.08 16.61 -10.11
C VAL A 149 -18.09 16.87 -11.21
N GLN A 150 -19.34 17.06 -10.79
CA GLN A 150 -20.42 17.52 -11.64
C GLN A 150 -20.99 18.81 -11.05
N HIS A 151 -20.91 19.91 -11.82
CA HIS A 151 -21.27 21.24 -11.35
C HIS A 151 -20.47 21.62 -10.08
N ASN A 152 -21.15 21.79 -8.94
CA ASN A 152 -20.58 22.18 -7.66
C ASN A 152 -20.51 21.02 -6.65
N TYR A 153 -20.70 19.79 -7.11
CA TYR A 153 -20.69 18.60 -6.27
C TYR A 153 -19.59 17.64 -6.69
N ALA A 154 -18.80 17.22 -5.73
CA ALA A 154 -17.83 16.15 -5.92
C ALA A 154 -18.42 14.84 -5.42
N THR A 155 -18.26 13.77 -6.21
CA THR A 155 -18.63 12.41 -5.82
C THR A 155 -17.36 11.60 -5.60
N VAL A 156 -17.21 11.05 -4.41
CA VAL A 156 -16.14 10.15 -4.01
C VAL A 156 -16.61 8.72 -4.23
N HIS A 157 -16.03 8.04 -5.22
CA HIS A 157 -16.36 6.66 -5.58
C HIS A 157 -15.49 5.69 -4.77
N ALA A 158 -16.12 4.97 -3.83
CA ALA A 158 -15.49 3.99 -2.95
C ALA A 158 -16.38 2.71 -2.92
N LYS A 159 -16.49 2.02 -1.78
CA LYS A 159 -17.47 0.92 -1.62
C LYS A 159 -18.93 1.42 -1.79
N ALA A 160 -19.16 2.66 -1.41
CA ALA A 160 -20.38 3.41 -1.70
C ALA A 160 -19.96 4.76 -2.28
N ASP A 161 -20.86 5.41 -2.99
CA ASP A 161 -20.65 6.73 -3.54
C ASP A 161 -21.08 7.79 -2.53
N TYR A 162 -20.22 8.80 -2.32
CA TYR A 162 -20.45 9.91 -1.39
C TYR A 162 -20.39 11.23 -2.14
N THR A 163 -21.52 11.91 -2.25
CA THR A 163 -21.62 13.21 -2.93
C THR A 163 -21.61 14.35 -1.91
N VAL A 164 -20.69 15.29 -2.10
CA VAL A 164 -20.50 16.44 -1.20
C VAL A 164 -20.39 17.74 -1.99
N LYS A 165 -20.79 18.85 -1.37
CA LYS A 165 -20.62 20.19 -1.96
C LYS A 165 -19.19 20.69 -1.66
N LYS A 166 -18.21 20.12 -2.36
CA LYS A 166 -16.79 20.51 -2.30
C LYS A 166 -16.21 20.53 -3.71
N THR A 167 -15.16 21.32 -3.89
CA THR A 167 -14.36 21.32 -5.11
C THR A 167 -13.35 20.18 -5.11
N LEU A 168 -12.89 19.77 -6.29
CA LEU A 168 -11.78 18.79 -6.39
C LEU A 168 -10.52 19.28 -5.67
N ALA A 169 -10.22 20.56 -5.71
CA ALA A 169 -9.04 21.14 -5.04
C ALA A 169 -9.12 21.04 -3.51
N GLU A 170 -10.31 21.12 -2.93
CA GLU A 170 -10.50 20.93 -1.48
C GLU A 170 -10.33 19.45 -1.09
N ILE A 171 -10.85 18.53 -1.90
CA ILE A 171 -10.68 17.09 -1.65
C ILE A 171 -9.23 16.67 -1.84
N GLU A 172 -8.57 17.13 -2.89
CA GLU A 172 -7.17 16.84 -3.25
C GLU A 172 -6.20 17.11 -2.08
N LYS A 173 -6.43 18.17 -1.29
CA LYS A 173 -5.62 18.48 -0.10
C LYS A 173 -5.66 17.42 1.00
N SER A 174 -6.71 16.61 1.01
CA SER A 174 -6.92 15.53 2.00
C SER A 174 -6.50 14.16 1.48
N LEU A 175 -6.16 14.06 0.20
CA LEU A 175 -5.65 12.86 -0.44
C LEU A 175 -4.11 12.79 -0.31
N ASP A 176 -3.54 11.65 -0.65
CA ASP A 176 -2.10 11.44 -0.67
C ASP A 176 -1.60 11.20 -2.11
N ASP A 177 -0.33 10.80 -2.24
CA ASP A 177 0.36 10.59 -3.51
C ASP A 177 -0.18 9.40 -4.34
N ARG A 178 -1.05 8.57 -3.76
CA ARG A 178 -1.82 7.55 -4.51
C ARG A 178 -2.77 8.17 -5.53
N PHE A 179 -3.09 9.45 -5.38
CA PHE A 179 -4.10 10.11 -6.17
C PHE A 179 -3.50 11.10 -7.16
N TYR A 180 -3.93 10.99 -8.40
CA TYR A 180 -3.51 11.86 -9.49
C TYR A 180 -4.68 12.63 -10.07
N ARG A 181 -4.52 13.94 -10.22
CA ARG A 181 -5.56 14.80 -10.79
C ARG A 181 -5.57 14.70 -12.32
N VAL A 182 -6.71 14.26 -12.85
CA VAL A 182 -6.96 14.11 -14.28
C VAL A 182 -7.77 15.30 -14.78
N GLY A 183 -7.06 16.36 -15.16
CA GLY A 183 -7.71 17.57 -15.66
C GLY A 183 -8.52 18.34 -14.63
N ARG A 184 -9.72 18.83 -15.04
CA ARG A 184 -10.57 19.69 -14.21
C ARG A 184 -11.67 18.94 -13.46
N SER A 185 -11.99 17.73 -13.90
CA SER A 185 -13.21 17.03 -13.51
C SER A 185 -12.99 15.75 -12.71
N ALA A 186 -11.77 15.23 -12.60
CA ALA A 186 -11.51 13.97 -11.89
C ALA A 186 -10.16 13.93 -11.19
N ILE A 187 -10.11 13.11 -10.13
CA ILE A 187 -8.89 12.64 -9.44
C ILE A 187 -8.99 11.12 -9.40
N VAL A 188 -7.95 10.41 -9.81
CA VAL A 188 -7.93 8.94 -9.88
C VAL A 188 -6.91 8.36 -8.90
N ASN A 189 -7.25 7.26 -8.27
CA ASN A 189 -6.30 6.46 -7.50
C ASN A 189 -5.47 5.62 -8.49
N LEU A 190 -4.18 5.89 -8.57
CA LEU A 190 -3.24 5.23 -9.49
C LEU A 190 -3.20 3.71 -9.28
N SER A 191 -3.35 3.24 -8.04
CA SER A 191 -3.36 1.80 -7.71
C SER A 191 -4.63 1.07 -8.22
N CYS A 192 -5.66 1.80 -8.60
CA CYS A 192 -6.90 1.23 -9.14
C CYS A 192 -6.91 1.17 -10.67
N ILE A 193 -5.88 1.67 -11.36
CA ILE A 193 -5.84 1.74 -12.81
C ILE A 193 -5.45 0.38 -13.40
N ALA A 194 -6.35 -0.19 -14.24
CA ALA A 194 -6.08 -1.40 -15.01
C ALA A 194 -5.33 -1.10 -16.32
N ARG A 195 -5.73 -0.02 -17.01
CA ARG A 195 -5.09 0.42 -18.25
C ARG A 195 -5.45 1.86 -18.57
N VAL A 196 -4.60 2.52 -19.38
CA VAL A 196 -4.82 3.88 -19.89
C VAL A 196 -4.77 3.87 -21.41
N THR A 197 -5.72 4.53 -22.04
CA THR A 197 -5.73 4.83 -23.48
C THR A 197 -5.58 6.33 -23.69
N ARG A 198 -5.48 6.79 -24.93
CA ARG A 198 -5.40 8.24 -25.22
C ARG A 198 -6.68 9.02 -24.86
N SER A 199 -7.80 8.33 -24.71
CA SER A 199 -9.12 8.92 -24.45
C SER A 199 -9.70 8.58 -23.08
N ASP A 200 -9.22 7.50 -22.41
CA ASP A 200 -9.86 6.96 -21.23
C ASP A 200 -8.88 6.26 -20.29
N ILE A 201 -9.21 6.30 -19.01
CA ILE A 201 -8.63 5.48 -17.96
C ILE A 201 -9.67 4.41 -17.60
N PHE A 202 -9.24 3.15 -17.53
CA PHE A 202 -10.06 2.02 -17.11
C PHE A 202 -9.57 1.53 -15.76
N LEU A 203 -10.46 1.41 -14.78
CA LEU A 203 -10.15 0.92 -13.45
C LEU A 203 -10.38 -0.59 -13.34
N ASN A 204 -9.77 -1.22 -12.36
CA ASN A 204 -9.84 -2.67 -12.11
C ASN A 204 -11.27 -3.17 -11.89
N GLU A 205 -12.15 -2.35 -11.31
CA GLU A 205 -13.55 -2.67 -11.02
C GLU A 205 -14.51 -2.35 -12.18
N GLY A 206 -13.99 -1.92 -13.34
CA GLY A 206 -14.75 -1.67 -14.55
C GLY A 206 -15.16 -0.21 -14.77
N ASP A 207 -14.90 0.70 -13.83
CA ASP A 207 -15.15 2.12 -14.02
C ASP A 207 -14.31 2.68 -15.18
N ARG A 208 -14.86 3.65 -15.90
CA ARG A 208 -14.22 4.34 -17.01
C ARG A 208 -14.22 5.84 -16.77
N ILE A 209 -13.04 6.45 -16.80
CA ILE A 209 -12.88 7.89 -16.59
C ILE A 209 -12.36 8.51 -17.88
N PRO A 210 -13.07 9.47 -18.48
CA PRO A 210 -12.62 10.16 -19.69
C PRO A 210 -11.30 10.90 -19.45
N LEU A 211 -10.36 10.75 -20.37
CA LEU A 211 -9.05 11.38 -20.30
C LEU A 211 -9.02 12.65 -21.16
N PRO A 212 -8.81 13.84 -20.59
CA PRO A 212 -8.68 15.06 -21.37
C PRO A 212 -7.52 15.00 -22.36
N ARG A 213 -7.65 15.71 -23.49
CA ARG A 213 -6.56 15.80 -24.49
C ARG A 213 -5.27 16.31 -23.85
N GLY A 214 -4.17 15.62 -24.12
CA GLY A 214 -2.84 15.94 -23.57
C GLY A 214 -2.55 15.41 -22.16
N ALA A 215 -3.51 14.83 -21.46
CA ALA A 215 -3.30 14.29 -20.10
C ALA A 215 -2.66 12.89 -20.09
N TYR A 216 -2.62 12.18 -21.23
CA TYR A 216 -2.11 10.81 -21.34
C TYR A 216 -0.69 10.64 -20.83
N GLU A 217 0.23 11.52 -21.24
CA GLU A 217 1.63 11.42 -20.82
C GLU A 217 1.81 11.69 -19.32
N GLY A 218 1.03 12.63 -18.77
CA GLY A 218 1.06 12.94 -17.33
C GLY A 218 0.61 11.77 -16.46
N VAL A 219 -0.49 11.13 -16.84
CA VAL A 219 -1.00 9.94 -16.13
C VAL A 219 -0.01 8.78 -16.22
N ASN A 220 0.53 8.48 -17.42
CA ASN A 220 1.51 7.41 -17.59
C ASN A 220 2.79 7.66 -16.79
N ARG A 221 3.28 8.91 -16.77
CA ARG A 221 4.44 9.27 -15.94
C ARG A 221 4.16 9.03 -14.46
N ALA A 222 2.98 9.44 -13.98
CA ALA A 222 2.60 9.22 -12.60
C ALA A 222 2.51 7.71 -12.23
N ILE A 223 2.00 6.88 -13.14
CA ILE A 223 1.97 5.42 -12.96
C ILE A 223 3.39 4.86 -12.90
N ILE A 224 4.27 5.23 -13.84
CA ILE A 224 5.65 4.71 -13.92
C ILE A 224 6.49 5.16 -12.71
N GLN A 225 6.30 6.38 -12.23
CA GLN A 225 7.02 6.89 -11.06
C GLN A 225 6.63 6.19 -9.76
N ARG A 226 5.50 5.51 -9.77
CA ARG A 226 4.97 4.83 -8.59
C ARG A 226 5.07 3.28 -8.67
N GLY A 227 5.22 2.70 -9.83
CA GLY A 227 5.39 1.24 -10.06
C GLY A 227 6.84 0.85 -10.03
#